data_b691ea5a96f545759e65ff40e7d780f2
#
_entry.id   b691ea5a96f545759e65ff40e7d780f2
#
_cell.length_a   1.000
_cell.length_b   1.000
_cell.length_c   1.000
_cell.angle_alpha   90.00
_cell.angle_beta   90.00
_cell.angle_gamma   90.00
#
_symmetry.space_group_name_H-M   'P 1'
#
loop_
_entity.id
_entity.type
_entity.pdbx_description
1 polymer ?
#
loop_
_entity_poly.entity_id
_entity_poly.type
_entity_poly.pdbx_seq_one_letter_code
_entity_poly.pdbx_strand_id
1 'polypeptide(L)'
;ANTSSSKFTQINATSAGKKDMEEVVKAAKDNLGMFGAKTILFVDEIHRFNKGQQDYLLPYVEDGTIILIGATTENPYFEVNGALLSRSQIFELKPLTVDDIKILLHRAVYDKEKGMGSFNAAIDDDALTFLAEAANGDARNALNALEIGVLTTNPSEDKVIHITLDIASECIQKRVLKYDKKGDNHYDTISAFIKSMRGSDPDAAVYYLARMLNAGEEPAFIARRIMICAAEDVSNADPNALVVATQASLAVERLGMPEG
;
A
#
# COMPACT_ATOMS: atom_id res chain seq x y z
N ALA A 1 -8.49 4.82 20.90
CA ALA A 1 -8.26 4.19 22.20
C ALA A 1 -8.35 5.20 23.37
N ASN A 2 -7.68 6.32 23.27
CA ASN A 2 -7.61 7.29 24.40
C ASN A 2 -8.90 8.11 24.64
N THR A 3 -9.88 8.01 23.76
CA THR A 3 -11.17 8.74 23.81
C THR A 3 -12.34 7.89 24.30
N SER A 4 -12.14 6.60 24.50
CA SER A 4 -13.18 5.69 24.97
C SER A 4 -12.72 4.90 26.20
N SER A 5 -13.64 4.48 27.05
CA SER A 5 -13.39 3.59 28.19
C SER A 5 -13.18 2.13 27.79
N SER A 6 -13.17 1.83 26.48
CA SER A 6 -13.00 0.48 25.96
C SER A 6 -11.52 0.06 25.99
N LYS A 7 -11.25 -1.20 26.26
CA LYS A 7 -9.91 -1.76 26.15
C LYS A 7 -9.51 -1.87 24.69
N PHE A 8 -8.31 -1.41 24.35
CA PHE A 8 -7.77 -1.50 23.00
C PHE A 8 -6.77 -2.66 22.91
N THR A 9 -6.95 -3.52 21.91
CA THR A 9 -6.04 -4.62 21.58
C THR A 9 -5.76 -4.59 20.09
N GLN A 10 -4.51 -4.77 19.71
CA GLN A 10 -4.09 -4.81 18.31
C GLN A 10 -3.46 -6.16 18.00
N ILE A 11 -3.80 -6.72 16.84
CA ILE A 11 -3.13 -7.87 16.25
C ILE A 11 -2.82 -7.59 14.79
N ASN A 12 -1.77 -8.25 14.28
CA ASN A 12 -1.43 -8.19 12.87
C ASN A 12 -1.74 -9.55 12.25
N ALA A 13 -2.63 -9.58 11.25
CA ALA A 13 -3.09 -10.82 10.63
C ALA A 13 -1.99 -11.58 9.87
N THR A 14 -0.85 -10.92 9.56
CA THR A 14 0.29 -11.61 8.92
C THR A 14 1.04 -12.54 9.88
N SER A 15 0.99 -12.26 11.18
CA SER A 15 1.72 -13.02 12.21
C SER A 15 0.79 -13.73 13.20
N ALA A 16 -0.45 -13.27 13.34
CA ALA A 16 -1.39 -13.80 14.30
C ALA A 16 -2.01 -15.14 13.83
N GLY A 17 -1.98 -16.11 14.73
CA GLY A 17 -2.61 -17.40 14.55
C GLY A 17 -3.95 -17.53 15.28
N LYS A 18 -4.55 -18.74 15.21
CA LYS A 18 -5.82 -19.06 15.88
C LYS A 18 -5.74 -18.86 17.39
N LYS A 19 -4.60 -19.20 18.02
CA LYS A 19 -4.40 -19.04 19.47
C LYS A 19 -4.45 -17.60 19.91
N ASP A 20 -3.81 -16.70 19.16
CA ASP A 20 -3.80 -15.28 19.47
C ASP A 20 -5.22 -14.70 19.44
N MET A 21 -6.03 -15.14 18.48
CA MET A 21 -7.44 -14.73 18.38
C MET A 21 -8.27 -15.27 19.55
N GLU A 22 -8.05 -16.53 19.96
CA GLU A 22 -8.72 -17.14 21.12
C GLU A 22 -8.38 -16.41 22.42
N GLU A 23 -7.12 -16.01 22.61
CA GLU A 23 -6.66 -15.24 23.77
C GLU A 23 -7.32 -13.84 23.81
N VAL A 24 -7.38 -13.17 22.66
CA VAL A 24 -8.03 -11.85 22.56
C VAL A 24 -9.53 -11.95 22.86
N VAL A 25 -10.21 -12.94 22.30
CA VAL A 25 -11.64 -13.17 22.56
C VAL A 25 -11.90 -13.49 24.02
N LYS A 26 -11.08 -14.35 24.63
CA LYS A 26 -11.18 -14.69 26.06
C LYS A 26 -11.03 -13.42 26.91
N ALA A 27 -9.96 -12.65 26.66
CA ALA A 27 -9.72 -11.41 27.39
C ALA A 27 -10.86 -10.37 27.18
N ALA A 28 -11.46 -10.34 25.99
CA ALA A 28 -12.61 -9.46 25.72
C ALA A 28 -13.85 -9.87 26.51
N LYS A 29 -14.14 -11.18 26.61
CA LYS A 29 -15.24 -11.71 27.44
C LYS A 29 -15.02 -11.43 28.91
N ASP A 30 -13.81 -11.64 29.42
CA ASP A 30 -13.47 -11.39 30.82
C ASP A 30 -13.64 -9.88 31.15
N ASN A 31 -13.18 -8.99 30.26
CA ASN A 31 -13.37 -7.53 30.43
C ASN A 31 -14.84 -7.13 30.44
N LEU A 32 -15.64 -7.69 29.53
CA LEU A 32 -17.06 -7.41 29.48
C LEU A 32 -17.78 -7.92 30.72
N GLY A 33 -17.45 -9.15 31.17
CA GLY A 33 -18.08 -9.76 32.34
C GLY A 33 -17.69 -9.12 33.66
N MET A 34 -16.40 -8.75 33.85
CA MET A 34 -15.91 -8.19 35.12
C MET A 34 -16.11 -6.68 35.24
N PHE A 35 -15.98 -5.94 34.14
CA PHE A 35 -15.93 -4.49 34.16
C PHE A 35 -17.02 -3.82 33.31
N GLY A 36 -17.84 -4.58 32.60
CA GLY A 36 -18.81 -4.04 31.63
C GLY A 36 -18.14 -3.29 30.45
N ALA A 37 -16.81 -3.45 30.29
CA ALA A 37 -16.03 -2.70 29.32
C ALA A 37 -15.89 -3.50 28.01
N LYS A 38 -16.29 -2.88 26.89
CA LYS A 38 -16.11 -3.46 25.55
C LYS A 38 -14.63 -3.45 25.14
N THR A 39 -14.24 -4.36 24.27
CA THR A 39 -12.88 -4.42 23.71
C THR A 39 -12.91 -3.95 22.25
N ILE A 40 -12.09 -2.97 21.91
CA ILE A 40 -11.80 -2.59 20.53
C ILE A 40 -10.65 -3.47 20.06
N LEU A 41 -10.91 -4.31 19.07
CA LEU A 41 -9.91 -5.13 18.40
C LEU A 41 -9.54 -4.49 17.07
N PHE A 42 -8.30 -4.00 16.98
CA PHE A 42 -7.72 -3.53 15.74
C PHE A 42 -6.96 -4.69 15.07
N VAL A 43 -7.36 -5.04 13.85
CA VAL A 43 -6.72 -6.09 13.04
C VAL A 43 -6.06 -5.42 11.85
N ASP A 44 -4.73 -5.38 11.87
CA ASP A 44 -3.94 -4.91 10.74
C ASP A 44 -3.82 -5.98 9.68
N GLU A 45 -3.90 -5.60 8.40
CA GLU A 45 -3.87 -6.51 7.24
C GLU A 45 -4.92 -7.63 7.31
N ILE A 46 -6.18 -7.27 7.66
CA ILE A 46 -7.25 -8.25 7.92
C ILE A 46 -7.50 -9.23 6.75
N HIS A 47 -7.16 -8.84 5.52
CA HIS A 47 -7.23 -9.68 4.32
C HIS A 47 -6.30 -10.91 4.39
N ARG A 48 -5.30 -10.91 5.28
CA ARG A 48 -4.41 -12.05 5.52
C ARG A 48 -5.06 -13.15 6.35
N PHE A 49 -6.12 -12.84 7.06
CA PHE A 49 -6.91 -13.88 7.72
C PHE A 49 -7.69 -14.69 6.68
N ASN A 50 -7.62 -16.02 6.79
CA ASN A 50 -8.46 -16.89 6.00
C ASN A 50 -9.96 -16.76 6.42
N LYS A 51 -10.86 -17.27 5.58
CA LYS A 51 -12.31 -17.15 5.82
C LYS A 51 -12.73 -17.71 7.18
N GLY A 52 -12.15 -18.83 7.62
CA GLY A 52 -12.46 -19.43 8.92
C GLY A 52 -12.00 -18.58 10.11
N GLN A 53 -10.90 -17.86 9.98
CA GLN A 53 -10.43 -16.91 10.99
C GLN A 53 -11.34 -15.68 11.06
N GLN A 54 -11.77 -15.18 9.91
CA GLN A 54 -12.73 -14.07 9.85
C GLN A 54 -14.09 -14.47 10.41
N ASP A 55 -14.58 -15.67 10.09
CA ASP A 55 -15.83 -16.24 10.63
C ASP A 55 -15.78 -16.43 12.15
N TYR A 56 -14.61 -16.78 12.69
CA TYR A 56 -14.41 -16.93 14.13
C TYR A 56 -14.69 -15.65 14.92
N LEU A 57 -14.42 -14.47 14.33
CA LEU A 57 -14.69 -13.17 14.98
C LEU A 57 -16.16 -12.77 14.93
N LEU A 58 -16.92 -13.31 13.97
CA LEU A 58 -18.28 -12.86 13.67
C LEU A 58 -19.22 -12.90 14.89
N PRO A 59 -19.32 -13.99 15.68
CA PRO A 59 -20.21 -14.05 16.85
C PRO A 59 -19.93 -12.96 17.88
N TYR A 60 -18.64 -12.62 18.07
CA TYR A 60 -18.21 -11.63 19.08
C TYR A 60 -18.37 -10.18 18.62
N VAL A 61 -18.43 -9.97 17.31
CA VAL A 61 -18.84 -8.68 16.71
C VAL A 61 -20.36 -8.53 16.80
N GLU A 62 -21.11 -9.59 16.57
CA GLU A 62 -22.57 -9.60 16.63
C GLU A 62 -23.11 -9.36 18.03
N ASP A 63 -22.53 -10.00 19.05
CA ASP A 63 -22.96 -9.84 20.44
C ASP A 63 -22.38 -8.59 21.12
N GLY A 64 -21.51 -7.85 20.42
CA GLY A 64 -20.91 -6.61 20.90
C GLY A 64 -19.79 -6.78 21.93
N THR A 65 -19.30 -8.01 22.16
CA THR A 65 -18.11 -8.29 22.98
C THR A 65 -16.88 -7.60 22.40
N ILE A 66 -16.77 -7.60 21.06
CA ILE A 66 -15.67 -6.97 20.32
C ILE A 66 -16.23 -5.88 19.38
N ILE A 67 -15.61 -4.72 19.41
CA ILE A 67 -15.74 -3.70 18.37
C ILE A 67 -14.57 -3.91 17.43
N LEU A 68 -14.84 -4.42 16.21
CA LEU A 68 -13.79 -4.74 15.24
C LEU A 68 -13.45 -3.51 14.40
N ILE A 69 -12.14 -3.23 14.29
CA ILE A 69 -11.57 -2.29 13.33
C ILE A 69 -10.58 -3.07 12.48
N GLY A 70 -10.93 -3.36 11.23
CA GLY A 70 -10.03 -4.01 10.28
C GLY A 70 -9.37 -2.99 9.36
N ALA A 71 -8.05 -3.05 9.25
CA ALA A 71 -7.30 -2.29 8.25
C ALA A 71 -6.82 -3.23 7.13
N THR A 72 -6.91 -2.77 5.90
CA THR A 72 -6.47 -3.51 4.72
C THR A 72 -5.99 -2.56 3.64
N THR A 73 -4.99 -2.99 2.86
CA THR A 73 -4.53 -2.34 1.64
C THR A 73 -5.23 -2.89 0.40
N GLU A 74 -5.99 -3.97 0.54
CA GLU A 74 -6.73 -4.64 -0.52
C GLU A 74 -8.20 -4.21 -0.55
N ASN A 75 -8.88 -4.49 -1.65
CA ASN A 75 -10.31 -4.17 -1.77
C ASN A 75 -11.14 -5.04 -0.80
N PRO A 76 -11.76 -4.44 0.24
CA PRO A 76 -12.46 -5.19 1.28
C PRO A 76 -13.64 -6.01 0.74
N TYR A 77 -14.24 -5.61 -0.37
CA TYR A 77 -15.38 -6.33 -0.96
C TYR A 77 -15.00 -7.71 -1.54
N PHE A 78 -13.72 -7.93 -1.85
CA PHE A 78 -13.22 -9.21 -2.35
C PHE A 78 -12.54 -10.04 -1.27
N GLU A 79 -11.87 -9.39 -0.33
CA GLU A 79 -10.97 -10.06 0.60
C GLU A 79 -11.57 -10.28 1.99
N VAL A 80 -12.54 -9.44 2.38
CA VAL A 80 -13.20 -9.56 3.68
C VAL A 80 -14.53 -10.31 3.53
N ASN A 81 -14.80 -11.20 4.48
CA ASN A 81 -16.04 -11.97 4.49
C ASN A 81 -17.27 -11.04 4.45
N GLY A 82 -18.20 -11.34 3.55
CA GLY A 82 -19.43 -10.57 3.37
C GLY A 82 -20.27 -10.45 4.64
N ALA A 83 -20.22 -11.44 5.53
CA ALA A 83 -20.91 -11.38 6.82
C ALA A 83 -20.31 -10.33 7.77
N LEU A 84 -18.98 -10.14 7.79
CA LEU A 84 -18.33 -9.06 8.52
C LEU A 84 -18.58 -7.70 7.87
N LEU A 85 -18.49 -7.63 6.54
CA LEU A 85 -18.74 -6.40 5.80
C LEU A 85 -20.15 -5.87 6.01
N SER A 86 -21.17 -6.73 6.01
CA SER A 86 -22.57 -6.32 6.22
C SER A 86 -22.82 -5.70 7.60
N ARG A 87 -21.90 -5.89 8.54
CA ARG A 87 -21.94 -5.37 9.92
C ARG A 87 -20.91 -4.30 10.19
N SER A 88 -20.18 -3.89 9.15
CA SER A 88 -19.08 -2.93 9.25
C SER A 88 -19.35 -1.71 8.37
N GLN A 89 -18.79 -0.59 8.76
CA GLN A 89 -18.74 0.59 7.93
C GLN A 89 -17.35 0.69 7.29
N ILE A 90 -17.32 0.89 5.98
CA ILE A 90 -16.08 1.03 5.23
C ILE A 90 -15.70 2.51 5.20
N PHE A 91 -14.45 2.78 5.55
CA PHE A 91 -13.82 4.09 5.45
C PHE A 91 -12.63 3.98 4.51
N GLU A 92 -12.72 4.62 3.37
CA GLU A 92 -11.60 4.72 2.44
C GLU A 92 -10.65 5.84 2.88
N LEU A 93 -9.37 5.49 3.08
CA LEU A 93 -8.32 6.43 3.41
C LEU A 93 -7.67 6.91 2.10
N LYS A 94 -7.64 8.23 1.92
CA LYS A 94 -6.97 8.84 0.77
C LYS A 94 -5.47 8.96 1.02
N PRO A 95 -4.65 8.93 -0.05
CA PRO A 95 -3.23 9.28 0.07
C PRO A 95 -3.07 10.65 0.73
N LEU A 96 -1.99 10.81 1.50
CA LEU A 96 -1.66 12.09 2.11
C LEU A 96 -1.26 13.11 1.05
N THR A 97 -1.66 14.35 1.25
CA THR A 97 -1.20 15.46 0.41
C THR A 97 0.26 15.84 0.72
N VAL A 98 0.90 16.56 -0.18
CA VAL A 98 2.25 17.10 0.05
C VAL A 98 2.30 17.93 1.34
N ASP A 99 1.27 18.75 1.58
CA ASP A 99 1.19 19.58 2.78
C ASP A 99 1.03 18.75 4.05
N ASP A 100 0.24 17.68 4.02
CA ASP A 100 0.12 16.76 5.16
C ASP A 100 1.47 16.12 5.50
N ILE A 101 2.23 15.71 4.47
CA ILE A 101 3.55 15.11 4.66
C ILE A 101 4.55 16.13 5.19
N LYS A 102 4.52 17.38 4.69
CA LYS A 102 5.36 18.46 5.25
C LYS A 102 5.12 18.68 6.74
N ILE A 103 3.85 18.70 7.15
CA ILE A 103 3.49 18.84 8.58
C ILE A 103 4.06 17.65 9.38
N LEU A 104 3.96 16.43 8.87
CA LEU A 104 4.49 15.24 9.53
C LEU A 104 6.02 15.28 9.63
N LEU A 105 6.72 15.63 8.55
CA LEU A 105 8.18 15.75 8.54
C LEU A 105 8.66 16.84 9.51
N HIS A 106 8.04 18.02 9.48
CA HIS A 106 8.36 19.11 10.40
C HIS A 106 8.18 18.65 11.84
N ARG A 107 7.06 18.01 12.14
CA ARG A 107 6.84 17.44 13.49
C ARG A 107 7.88 16.39 13.85
N ALA A 108 8.27 15.52 12.93
CA ALA A 108 9.27 14.49 13.17
C ALA A 108 10.65 15.08 13.48
N VAL A 109 11.04 16.18 12.86
CA VAL A 109 12.33 16.86 13.15
C VAL A 109 12.34 17.49 14.53
N TYR A 110 11.27 18.18 14.94
CA TYR A 110 11.28 19.05 16.12
C TYR A 110 10.63 18.46 17.37
N ASP A 111 9.82 17.40 17.28
CA ASP A 111 9.20 16.77 18.44
C ASP A 111 10.24 15.97 19.24
N LYS A 112 10.44 16.34 20.52
CA LYS A 112 11.43 15.72 21.40
C LYS A 112 10.98 14.38 22.01
N GLU A 113 9.66 14.15 22.06
CA GLU A 113 9.12 12.93 22.70
C GLU A 113 8.87 11.81 21.67
N LYS A 114 8.37 12.18 20.49
CA LYS A 114 7.91 11.23 19.46
C LYS A 114 8.66 11.35 18.13
N GLY A 115 9.61 12.29 18.05
CA GLY A 115 10.41 12.56 16.87
C GLY A 115 11.90 12.58 17.16
N MET A 116 12.63 13.26 16.30
CA MET A 116 14.09 13.36 16.33
C MET A 116 14.59 14.67 16.96
N GLY A 117 13.77 15.41 17.70
CA GLY A 117 14.12 16.70 18.28
C GLY A 117 15.27 16.67 19.31
N SER A 118 15.68 15.47 19.77
CA SER A 118 16.88 15.28 20.60
C SER A 118 18.20 15.34 19.82
N PHE A 119 18.16 15.17 18.49
CA PHE A 119 19.34 15.19 17.62
C PHE A 119 19.79 16.59 17.22
N ASN A 120 19.06 17.64 17.60
CA ASN A 120 19.31 19.02 17.22
C ASN A 120 19.42 19.18 15.70
N ALA A 121 18.44 18.67 14.97
CA ALA A 121 18.37 18.73 13.53
C ALA A 121 17.48 19.89 13.06
N ALA A 122 17.83 20.44 11.91
CA ALA A 122 17.02 21.41 11.15
C ALA A 122 16.88 20.94 9.71
N ILE A 123 15.73 21.20 9.09
CA ILE A 123 15.47 20.87 7.71
C ILE A 123 15.15 22.12 6.91
N ASP A 124 15.78 22.27 5.75
CA ASP A 124 15.54 23.39 4.85
C ASP A 124 14.19 23.23 4.14
N ASP A 125 13.53 24.35 3.80
CA ASP A 125 12.18 24.33 3.21
C ASP A 125 12.13 23.63 1.84
N ASP A 126 13.17 23.72 1.05
CA ASP A 126 13.32 23.03 -0.24
C ASP A 126 13.53 21.51 -0.04
N ALA A 127 14.34 21.10 0.93
CA ALA A 127 14.51 19.71 1.32
C ALA A 127 13.19 19.10 1.85
N LEU A 128 12.48 19.87 2.69
CA LEU A 128 11.17 19.48 3.21
C LEU A 128 10.15 19.26 2.08
N THR A 129 10.13 20.19 1.13
CA THR A 129 9.24 20.11 -0.04
C THR A 129 9.60 18.92 -0.91
N PHE A 130 10.87 18.73 -1.19
CA PHE A 130 11.37 17.61 -2.00
C PHE A 130 11.03 16.24 -1.39
N LEU A 131 11.27 16.04 -0.08
CA LEU A 131 10.93 14.80 0.61
C LEU A 131 9.41 14.53 0.56
N ALA A 132 8.60 15.57 0.73
CA ALA A 132 7.15 15.43 0.71
C ALA A 132 6.60 15.07 -0.68
N GLU A 133 7.13 15.68 -1.74
CA GLU A 133 6.76 15.37 -3.13
C GLU A 133 7.22 13.97 -3.55
N ALA A 134 8.46 13.63 -3.24
CA ALA A 134 9.03 12.32 -3.59
C ALA A 134 8.37 11.14 -2.84
N ALA A 135 7.77 11.39 -1.69
CA ALA A 135 7.02 10.39 -0.93
C ALA A 135 5.72 9.94 -1.60
N ASN A 136 5.18 10.75 -2.53
CA ASN A 136 3.96 10.43 -3.31
C ASN A 136 2.82 9.89 -2.44
N GLY A 137 2.49 10.61 -1.36
CA GLY A 137 1.40 10.25 -0.46
C GLY A 137 1.72 9.20 0.63
N ASP A 138 2.94 8.67 0.66
CA ASP A 138 3.40 7.68 1.63
C ASP A 138 4.32 8.31 2.69
N ALA A 139 3.75 8.65 3.85
CA ALA A 139 4.51 9.26 4.95
C ALA A 139 5.65 8.37 5.48
N ARG A 140 5.54 7.04 5.40
CA ARG A 140 6.58 6.13 5.88
C ARG A 140 7.87 6.30 5.09
N ASN A 141 7.77 6.46 3.77
CA ASN A 141 8.94 6.70 2.92
C ASN A 141 9.59 8.05 3.24
N ALA A 142 8.79 9.10 3.43
CA ALA A 142 9.30 10.41 3.79
C ALA A 142 10.00 10.41 5.16
N LEU A 143 9.39 9.79 6.16
CA LEU A 143 9.94 9.70 7.50
C LEU A 143 11.22 8.84 7.54
N ASN A 144 11.27 7.73 6.80
CA ASN A 144 12.49 6.91 6.71
C ASN A 144 13.64 7.68 6.04
N ALA A 145 13.37 8.44 4.97
CA ALA A 145 14.39 9.24 4.33
C ALA A 145 14.91 10.35 5.26
N LEU A 146 14.02 11.01 6.00
CA LEU A 146 14.38 11.99 7.01
C LEU A 146 15.25 11.37 8.12
N GLU A 147 14.84 10.20 8.64
CA GLU A 147 15.57 9.48 9.70
C GLU A 147 16.99 9.12 9.23
N ILE A 148 17.12 8.60 8.01
CA ILE A 148 18.45 8.32 7.43
C ILE A 148 19.26 9.60 7.36
N GLY A 149 18.71 10.71 6.83
CA GLY A 149 19.39 12.00 6.75
C GLY A 149 19.91 12.50 8.10
N VAL A 150 19.07 12.45 9.13
CA VAL A 150 19.48 12.89 10.48
C VAL A 150 20.53 11.99 11.09
N LEU A 151 20.46 10.65 10.90
CA LEU A 151 21.39 9.71 11.48
C LEU A 151 22.75 9.63 10.78
N THR A 152 22.80 9.98 9.46
CA THR A 152 24.02 9.85 8.67
C THR A 152 24.76 11.18 8.45
N THR A 153 24.12 12.30 8.71
CA THR A 153 24.72 13.64 8.52
C THR A 153 25.45 14.06 9.79
N ASN A 154 26.70 14.50 9.64
CA ASN A 154 27.46 15.05 10.75
C ASN A 154 26.96 16.45 11.12
N PRO A 155 26.92 16.81 12.41
CA PRO A 155 26.63 18.19 12.82
C PRO A 155 27.60 19.19 12.24
N SER A 156 27.11 20.35 11.84
CA SER A 156 27.90 21.49 11.39
C SER A 156 28.65 22.15 12.58
N GLU A 157 29.41 23.22 12.30
CA GLU A 157 30.17 23.98 13.34
C GLU A 157 29.28 24.54 14.46
N ASP A 158 28.03 24.84 14.14
CA ASP A 158 26.98 25.28 15.07
C ASP A 158 26.35 24.15 15.90
N LYS A 159 26.82 22.90 15.72
CA LYS A 159 26.31 21.68 16.36
C LYS A 159 24.87 21.34 15.97
N VAL A 160 24.42 21.82 14.83
CA VAL A 160 23.11 21.48 14.22
C VAL A 160 23.32 20.53 13.06
N ILE A 161 22.43 19.56 12.91
CA ILE A 161 22.38 18.67 11.74
C ILE A 161 21.46 19.35 10.71
N HIS A 162 22.04 19.90 9.64
CA HIS A 162 21.29 20.56 8.59
C HIS A 162 20.90 19.55 7.49
N ILE A 163 19.63 19.34 7.29
CA ILE A 163 19.09 18.51 6.21
C ILE A 163 18.82 19.41 5.02
N THR A 164 19.80 19.49 4.13
CA THR A 164 19.74 20.26 2.87
C THR A 164 19.10 19.44 1.76
N LEU A 165 18.78 20.09 0.63
CA LEU A 165 18.23 19.40 -0.55
C LEU A 165 19.14 18.29 -1.07
N ASP A 166 20.45 18.47 -1.05
CA ASP A 166 21.42 17.48 -1.49
C ASP A 166 21.35 16.23 -0.61
N ILE A 167 21.36 16.40 0.72
CA ILE A 167 21.22 15.30 1.69
C ILE A 167 19.87 14.60 1.52
N ALA A 168 18.79 15.36 1.38
CA ALA A 168 17.46 14.82 1.16
C ALA A 168 17.40 13.96 -0.12
N SER A 169 18.05 14.40 -1.20
CA SER A 169 18.10 13.68 -2.46
C SER A 169 18.89 12.36 -2.38
N GLU A 170 19.95 12.32 -1.58
CA GLU A 170 20.74 11.11 -1.34
C GLU A 170 19.97 10.09 -0.47
N CYS A 171 19.15 10.57 0.49
CA CYS A 171 18.41 9.72 1.41
C CYS A 171 17.16 9.09 0.79
N ILE A 172 16.63 9.67 -0.27
CA ILE A 172 15.55 9.05 -1.02
C ILE A 172 16.11 7.93 -1.88
N GLN A 173 15.99 6.71 -1.40
CA GLN A 173 16.18 5.55 -2.27
C GLN A 173 15.17 5.67 -3.42
N LYS A 174 15.65 5.71 -4.66
CA LYS A 174 14.78 5.65 -5.85
C LYS A 174 13.76 4.55 -5.61
N ARG A 175 12.52 4.95 -5.47
CA ARG A 175 11.41 3.99 -5.35
C ARG A 175 11.48 3.15 -6.63
N VAL A 176 11.90 1.92 -6.52
CA VAL A 176 11.34 0.91 -7.42
C VAL A 176 9.85 1.06 -7.20
N LEU A 177 9.13 1.54 -8.21
CA LEU A 177 7.68 1.59 -8.20
C LEU A 177 7.25 0.22 -7.70
N LYS A 178 6.84 0.12 -6.43
CA LYS A 178 6.26 -1.09 -5.89
C LYS A 178 4.95 -1.29 -6.63
N TYR A 179 5.07 -1.90 -7.77
CA TYR A 179 3.99 -2.53 -8.45
C TYR A 179 3.61 -3.71 -7.58
N ASP A 180 2.60 -3.50 -6.77
CA ASP A 180 2.07 -4.58 -5.96
C ASP A 180 1.37 -5.55 -6.90
N LYS A 181 2.05 -6.66 -7.23
CA LYS A 181 1.56 -7.69 -8.17
C LYS A 181 0.20 -8.29 -7.77
N LYS A 182 -0.34 -7.91 -6.62
CA LYS A 182 -1.62 -8.39 -6.07
C LYS A 182 -2.55 -7.27 -5.59
N GLY A 183 -2.17 -5.99 -5.67
CA GLY A 183 -2.98 -4.87 -5.20
C GLY A 183 -3.91 -4.28 -6.26
N ASP A 184 -4.88 -3.46 -5.84
CA ASP A 184 -5.86 -2.80 -6.72
C ASP A 184 -5.19 -2.00 -7.85
N ASN A 185 -4.04 -1.36 -7.59
CA ASN A 185 -3.26 -0.64 -8.61
C ASN A 185 -2.76 -1.54 -9.75
N HIS A 186 -2.49 -2.82 -9.48
CA HIS A 186 -2.14 -3.80 -10.51
C HIS A 186 -3.32 -4.06 -11.43
N TYR A 187 -4.47 -4.40 -10.85
CA TYR A 187 -5.68 -4.69 -11.62
C TYR A 187 -6.18 -3.46 -12.38
N ASP A 188 -6.08 -2.27 -11.79
CA ASP A 188 -6.47 -1.02 -12.43
C ASP A 188 -5.57 -0.69 -13.62
N THR A 189 -4.25 -0.85 -13.50
CA THR A 189 -3.29 -0.61 -14.59
C THR A 189 -3.49 -1.61 -15.73
N ILE A 190 -3.67 -2.88 -15.43
CA ILE A 190 -3.98 -3.92 -16.44
C ILE A 190 -5.33 -3.62 -17.12
N SER A 191 -6.34 -3.28 -16.34
CA SER A 191 -7.67 -2.92 -16.86
C SER A 191 -7.61 -1.70 -17.77
N ALA A 192 -6.84 -0.67 -17.40
CA ALA A 192 -6.61 0.51 -18.20
C ALA A 192 -5.86 0.18 -19.52
N PHE A 193 -4.83 -0.67 -19.46
CA PHE A 193 -4.12 -1.16 -20.65
C PHE A 193 -5.06 -1.90 -21.62
N ILE A 194 -5.87 -2.83 -21.13
CA ILE A 194 -6.84 -3.56 -21.94
C ILE A 194 -7.87 -2.60 -22.56
N LYS A 195 -8.40 -1.67 -21.76
CA LYS A 195 -9.39 -0.69 -22.23
C LYS A 195 -8.82 0.28 -23.26
N SER A 196 -7.56 0.69 -23.14
CA SER A 196 -6.91 1.55 -24.13
C SER A 196 -6.73 0.83 -25.47
N MET A 197 -6.35 -0.44 -25.47
CA MET A 197 -6.29 -1.24 -26.71
C MET A 197 -7.67 -1.38 -27.37
N ARG A 198 -8.71 -1.73 -26.59
CA ARG A 198 -10.09 -1.82 -27.05
C ARG A 198 -10.67 -0.50 -27.55
N GLY A 199 -10.28 0.59 -26.91
CA GLY A 199 -10.67 1.95 -27.28
C GLY A 199 -9.89 2.50 -28.47
N SER A 200 -8.93 1.76 -29.02
CA SER A 200 -8.06 2.20 -30.12
C SER A 200 -7.31 3.49 -29.80
N ASP A 201 -6.85 3.62 -28.54
CA ASP A 201 -5.99 4.72 -28.07
C ASP A 201 -4.55 4.21 -27.98
N PRO A 202 -3.71 4.44 -29.01
CA PRO A 202 -2.34 3.93 -29.03
C PRO A 202 -1.45 4.62 -28.01
N ASP A 203 -1.66 5.91 -27.70
CA ASP A 203 -0.85 6.66 -26.76
C ASP A 203 -1.07 6.14 -25.33
N ALA A 204 -2.34 5.95 -24.95
CA ALA A 204 -2.67 5.36 -23.66
C ALA A 204 -2.17 3.91 -23.56
N ALA A 205 -2.28 3.11 -24.63
CA ALA A 205 -1.80 1.72 -24.63
C ALA A 205 -0.29 1.65 -24.40
N VAL A 206 0.50 2.46 -25.11
CA VAL A 206 1.98 2.52 -24.92
C VAL A 206 2.33 3.06 -23.53
N TYR A 207 1.60 4.04 -23.03
CA TYR A 207 1.82 4.57 -21.67
C TYR A 207 1.62 3.49 -20.60
N TYR A 208 0.50 2.76 -20.64
CA TYR A 208 0.23 1.71 -19.66
C TYR A 208 1.16 0.50 -19.83
N LEU A 209 1.56 0.16 -21.06
CA LEU A 209 2.60 -0.83 -21.32
C LEU A 209 3.91 -0.46 -20.62
N ALA A 210 4.41 0.75 -20.86
CA ALA A 210 5.65 1.24 -20.25
C ALA A 210 5.54 1.28 -18.72
N ARG A 211 4.38 1.68 -18.19
CA ARG A 211 4.10 1.69 -16.75
C ARG A 211 4.15 0.29 -16.15
N MET A 212 3.58 -0.72 -16.82
CA MET A 212 3.60 -2.12 -16.38
C MET A 212 5.01 -2.69 -16.40
N LEU A 213 5.78 -2.47 -17.47
CA LEU A 213 7.17 -2.91 -17.58
C LEU A 213 8.07 -2.25 -16.53
N ASN A 214 7.95 -0.93 -16.34
CA ASN A 214 8.72 -0.20 -15.33
C ASN A 214 8.37 -0.64 -13.90
N ALA A 215 7.16 -1.13 -13.69
CA ALA A 215 6.68 -1.68 -12.42
C ALA A 215 7.10 -3.15 -12.20
N GLY A 216 7.78 -3.78 -13.17
CA GLY A 216 8.27 -5.14 -13.08
C GLY A 216 7.23 -6.21 -13.38
N GLU A 217 6.18 -5.88 -14.17
CA GLU A 217 5.25 -6.89 -14.68
C GLU A 217 5.96 -7.84 -15.61
N GLU A 218 5.52 -9.09 -15.61
CA GLU A 218 6.10 -10.13 -16.44
C GLU A 218 5.79 -9.88 -17.93
N PRO A 219 6.79 -9.69 -18.79
CA PRO A 219 6.58 -9.42 -20.21
C PRO A 219 5.69 -10.46 -20.91
N ALA A 220 5.83 -11.74 -20.55
CA ALA A 220 5.00 -12.82 -21.07
C ALA A 220 3.50 -12.66 -20.71
N PHE A 221 3.20 -12.11 -19.53
CA PHE A 221 1.83 -11.78 -19.15
C PHE A 221 1.25 -10.66 -20.03
N ILE A 222 2.04 -9.61 -20.27
CA ILE A 222 1.64 -8.48 -21.11
C ILE A 222 1.41 -8.96 -22.56
N ALA A 223 2.35 -9.73 -23.11
CA ALA A 223 2.26 -10.32 -24.46
C ALA A 223 1.00 -11.17 -24.60
N ARG A 224 0.63 -11.95 -23.58
CA ARG A 224 -0.61 -12.72 -23.56
C ARG A 224 -1.85 -11.82 -23.63
N ARG A 225 -1.86 -10.65 -22.97
CA ARG A 225 -2.99 -9.70 -23.05
C ARG A 225 -3.14 -9.09 -24.44
N ILE A 226 -2.01 -8.82 -25.10
CA ILE A 226 -2.01 -8.35 -26.49
C ILE A 226 -2.56 -9.43 -27.45
N MET A 227 -2.14 -10.69 -27.26
CA MET A 227 -2.66 -11.82 -28.06
C MET A 227 -4.17 -12.00 -27.86
N ILE A 228 -4.69 -11.88 -26.64
CA ILE A 228 -6.13 -11.97 -26.34
C ILE A 228 -6.86 -10.85 -27.08
N CYS A 229 -6.38 -9.60 -27.02
CA CYS A 229 -6.98 -8.48 -27.76
C CYS A 229 -6.98 -8.73 -29.27
N ALA A 230 -5.88 -9.23 -29.84
CA ALA A 230 -5.80 -9.58 -31.25
C ALA A 230 -6.79 -10.69 -31.66
N ALA A 231 -6.98 -11.69 -30.78
CA ALA A 231 -7.86 -12.83 -31.06
C ALA A 231 -9.36 -12.50 -30.88
N GLU A 232 -9.71 -11.75 -29.83
CA GLU A 232 -11.09 -11.52 -29.42
C GLU A 232 -11.65 -10.17 -29.92
N ASP A 233 -10.87 -9.09 -29.76
CA ASP A 233 -11.35 -7.75 -30.05
C ASP A 233 -11.12 -7.37 -31.54
N VAL A 234 -9.95 -7.67 -32.10
CA VAL A 234 -9.65 -7.46 -33.53
C VAL A 234 -10.22 -8.59 -34.39
N SER A 235 -9.96 -9.83 -33.97
CA SER A 235 -10.53 -11.04 -34.59
C SER A 235 -10.39 -11.07 -36.12
N ASN A 236 -11.47 -11.41 -36.83
CA ASN A 236 -11.49 -11.51 -38.29
C ASN A 236 -11.48 -10.15 -39.02
N ALA A 237 -11.55 -9.02 -38.29
CA ALA A 237 -11.42 -7.69 -38.91
C ALA A 237 -10.01 -7.48 -39.51
N ASP A 238 -8.99 -8.00 -38.83
CA ASP A 238 -7.63 -8.12 -39.36
C ASP A 238 -6.97 -9.44 -38.90
N PRO A 239 -7.00 -10.49 -39.75
CA PRO A 239 -6.40 -11.78 -39.44
C PRO A 239 -4.89 -11.73 -39.15
N ASN A 240 -4.18 -10.70 -39.64
CA ASN A 240 -2.76 -10.54 -39.41
C ASN A 240 -2.46 -10.09 -37.95
N ALA A 241 -3.40 -9.45 -37.27
CA ALA A 241 -3.22 -8.99 -35.90
C ALA A 241 -2.82 -10.13 -34.96
N LEU A 242 -3.51 -11.27 -35.04
CA LEU A 242 -3.17 -12.44 -34.23
C LEU A 242 -1.80 -13.05 -34.60
N VAL A 243 -1.45 -13.07 -35.90
CA VAL A 243 -0.13 -13.55 -36.36
C VAL A 243 0.96 -12.69 -35.77
N VAL A 244 0.86 -11.36 -35.88
CA VAL A 244 1.84 -10.41 -35.34
C VAL A 244 1.96 -10.55 -33.82
N ALA A 245 0.83 -10.58 -33.12
CA ALA A 245 0.82 -10.70 -31.64
C ALA A 245 1.44 -12.02 -31.17
N THR A 246 1.19 -13.13 -31.90
CA THR A 246 1.77 -14.44 -31.58
C THR A 246 3.27 -14.44 -31.79
N GLN A 247 3.76 -13.87 -32.92
CA GLN A 247 5.19 -13.78 -33.19
C GLN A 247 5.92 -12.87 -32.19
N ALA A 248 5.29 -11.75 -31.81
CA ALA A 248 5.82 -10.88 -30.77
C ALA A 248 5.94 -11.61 -29.40
N SER A 249 4.91 -12.39 -29.03
CA SER A 249 4.95 -13.20 -27.80
C SER A 249 6.07 -14.23 -27.81
N LEU A 250 6.27 -14.91 -28.94
CA LEU A 250 7.37 -15.87 -29.11
C LEU A 250 8.74 -15.19 -29.08
N ALA A 251 8.86 -13.98 -29.63
CA ALA A 251 10.10 -13.19 -29.56
C ALA A 251 10.44 -12.82 -28.12
N VAL A 252 9.45 -12.30 -27.35
CA VAL A 252 9.63 -11.99 -25.92
C VAL A 252 10.07 -13.22 -25.12
N GLU A 253 9.47 -14.39 -25.39
CA GLU A 253 9.81 -15.63 -24.70
C GLU A 253 11.23 -16.13 -25.03
N ARG A 254 11.67 -16.00 -26.29
CA ARG A 254 12.95 -16.54 -26.76
C ARG A 254 14.13 -15.60 -26.58
N LEU A 255 13.92 -14.31 -26.75
CA LEU A 255 14.97 -13.30 -26.64
C LEU A 255 15.09 -12.76 -25.21
N GLY A 256 13.96 -12.62 -24.50
CA GLY A 256 13.92 -11.97 -23.20
C GLY A 256 14.07 -10.45 -23.33
N MET A 257 14.11 -9.79 -22.14
CA MET A 257 14.33 -8.34 -22.07
C MET A 257 15.83 -8.04 -22.03
N PRO A 258 16.30 -6.91 -22.59
CA PRO A 258 15.52 -5.83 -23.20
C PRO A 258 15.22 -5.98 -24.71
N GLU A 259 15.70 -7.02 -25.38
CA GLU A 259 15.61 -7.19 -26.83
C GLU A 259 14.24 -7.69 -27.31
N GLY A 260 13.44 -8.29 -26.41
CA GLY A 260 12.16 -8.93 -26.71
C GLY A 260 10.94 -8.02 -26.72
#